data_d2f92cca7ff4114f699fffd4d924f383
#
_entry.id   d2f92cca7ff4114f699fffd4d924f383
#
_cell.length_a   1.000
_cell.length_b   1.000
_cell.length_c   1.000
_cell.angle_alpha   90.00
_cell.angle_beta   90.00
_cell.angle_gamma   90.00
#
_symmetry.space_group_name_H-M   'P 1'
#
loop_
_entity.id
_entity.type
_entity.pdbx_description
1 polymer ?
#
loop_
_entity_poly.entity_id
_entity_poly.type
_entity_poly.pdbx_seq_one_letter_code
_entity_poly.pdbx_strand_id
1 'polypeptide(L)'
;MSPSALQDRQHEWLDYYQKFPYFSAEAVRDGCHPRIMEHEGSGAKSIVLVHGLTDSPYFLTAIGEYFFKNLGYNVYLPLLHFHGLKEPQGMEGVKLKEWKANVDFAVEVAAAKSAKVSIGGLSTGGTLSFYTSVKNKKITGTLYLFSAALDLAGGIGGLVGELKERLLRTFMADVLDNDKPLIGANPYRYCRMDMDGARELSKMIKETDTLIKQFNPKKIFSQRVFAAHSESDTTANITGIEDLQKVSLPDRFTFFRIPKAVGVSHASLVLKDSIYAGNARSGEPPLEKANPQFDQMMAAIAAIA
;
A
#
# COMPACT_ATOMS: atom_id res chain seq x y z
N MET A 1 10.79 13.24 23.71
CA MET A 1 9.84 12.33 24.40
C MET A 1 10.62 11.41 25.31
N SER A 2 10.14 11.19 26.53
CA SER A 2 10.69 10.13 27.35
C SER A 2 10.43 8.77 26.69
N PRO A 3 11.27 7.73 26.91
CA PRO A 3 11.01 6.38 26.42
C PRO A 3 9.59 5.87 26.74
N SER A 4 8.98 6.32 27.83
CA SER A 4 7.61 6.01 28.21
C SER A 4 6.56 6.51 27.23
N ALA A 5 6.70 7.69 26.66
CA ALA A 5 5.68 8.25 25.74
C ALA A 5 5.67 7.58 24.36
N LEU A 6 6.80 7.05 23.90
CA LEU A 6 6.86 6.18 22.70
C LEU A 6 6.25 4.80 22.96
N GLN A 7 6.48 4.25 24.17
CA GLN A 7 5.84 3.00 24.61
C GLN A 7 4.32 3.16 24.74
N ASP A 8 3.83 4.26 25.32
CA ASP A 8 2.39 4.51 25.50
C ASP A 8 1.66 4.56 24.15
N ARG A 9 2.25 5.17 23.11
CA ARG A 9 1.63 5.21 21.78
C ARG A 9 1.69 3.89 21.01
N GLN A 10 2.73 3.08 21.21
CA GLN A 10 2.74 1.72 20.70
C GLN A 10 1.65 0.87 21.35
N HIS A 11 1.37 1.08 22.64
CA HIS A 11 0.26 0.42 23.33
C HIS A 11 -1.10 0.84 22.75
N GLU A 12 -1.38 2.13 22.57
CA GLU A 12 -2.63 2.62 21.96
C GLU A 12 -2.86 2.03 20.56
N TRP A 13 -1.78 1.93 19.77
CA TRP A 13 -1.83 1.32 18.44
C TRP A 13 -2.11 -0.18 18.50
N LEU A 14 -1.49 -0.91 19.41
CA LEU A 14 -1.75 -2.33 19.61
C LEU A 14 -3.13 -2.59 20.20
N ASP A 15 -3.59 -1.76 21.13
CA ASP A 15 -4.93 -1.83 21.73
C ASP A 15 -6.02 -1.70 20.67
N TYR A 16 -5.80 -0.86 19.65
CA TYR A 16 -6.72 -0.81 18.52
C TYR A 16 -6.89 -2.16 17.83
N TYR A 17 -5.79 -2.90 17.61
CA TYR A 17 -5.83 -4.20 16.96
C TYR A 17 -6.39 -5.30 17.85
N GLN A 18 -6.25 -5.22 19.18
CA GLN A 18 -6.78 -6.19 20.13
C GLN A 18 -8.31 -6.33 20.10
N LYS A 19 -9.03 -5.35 19.54
CA LYS A 19 -10.48 -5.50 19.30
C LYS A 19 -10.84 -6.55 18.26
N PHE A 20 -9.87 -7.03 17.49
CA PHE A 20 -10.07 -8.11 16.53
C PHE A 20 -9.76 -9.46 17.17
N PRO A 21 -10.68 -10.45 17.14
CA PRO A 21 -10.53 -11.71 17.87
C PRO A 21 -9.32 -12.55 17.46
N TYR A 22 -8.83 -12.38 16.24
CA TYR A 22 -7.68 -13.10 15.68
C TYR A 22 -6.34 -12.42 15.97
N PHE A 23 -6.34 -11.17 16.47
CA PHE A 23 -5.12 -10.40 16.63
C PHE A 23 -4.56 -10.53 18.05
N SER A 24 -3.30 -10.95 18.13
CA SER A 24 -2.41 -10.63 19.23
C SER A 24 -1.04 -10.27 18.65
N ALA A 25 -0.21 -9.59 19.41
CA ALA A 25 1.15 -9.27 18.96
C ALA A 25 1.95 -10.54 18.59
N GLU A 26 1.73 -11.62 19.33
CA GLU A 26 2.38 -12.92 19.11
C GLU A 26 1.82 -13.66 17.88
N ALA A 27 0.57 -13.43 17.52
CA ALA A 27 -0.05 -14.02 16.33
C ALA A 27 0.47 -13.39 15.03
N VAL A 28 1.05 -12.19 15.09
CA VAL A 28 1.64 -11.52 13.93
C VAL A 28 3.05 -12.06 13.68
N ARG A 29 3.38 -12.29 12.42
CA ARG A 29 4.71 -12.73 11.96
C ARG A 29 5.75 -11.66 12.22
N ASP A 30 6.97 -12.09 12.51
CA ASP A 30 8.08 -11.17 12.75
C ASP A 30 8.31 -10.25 11.54
N GLY A 31 8.43 -8.96 11.81
CA GLY A 31 8.55 -7.92 10.78
C GLY A 31 7.23 -7.48 10.14
N CYS A 32 6.11 -8.19 10.36
CA CYS A 32 4.79 -7.86 9.78
C CYS A 32 3.94 -6.94 10.66
N HIS A 33 4.40 -6.58 11.85
CA HIS A 33 3.66 -5.75 12.80
C HIS A 33 3.39 -4.35 12.23
N PRO A 34 2.28 -3.70 12.65
CA PRO A 34 2.08 -2.28 12.37
C PRO A 34 3.21 -1.46 13.00
N ARG A 35 3.58 -0.33 12.38
CA ARG A 35 4.72 0.47 12.83
C ARG A 35 4.38 1.95 12.93
N ILE A 36 4.96 2.59 13.95
CA ILE A 36 4.95 4.03 14.14
C ILE A 36 6.40 4.51 14.24
N MET A 37 6.71 5.62 13.55
CA MET A 37 7.95 6.36 13.69
C MET A 37 7.58 7.82 13.88
N GLU A 38 7.87 8.41 15.06
CA GLU A 38 7.52 9.79 15.40
C GLU A 38 8.74 10.58 15.86
N HIS A 39 8.84 11.80 15.37
CA HIS A 39 9.79 12.77 15.88
C HIS A 39 9.29 13.40 17.19
N GLU A 40 10.22 13.81 18.03
CA GLU A 40 9.89 14.62 19.21
C GLU A 40 9.36 16.00 18.80
N GLY A 41 8.40 16.50 19.57
CA GLY A 41 7.81 17.83 19.36
C GLY A 41 6.60 17.84 18.43
N SER A 42 6.04 19.04 18.23
CA SER A 42 4.93 19.32 17.33
C SER A 42 5.43 19.99 16.05
N GLY A 43 4.72 19.81 14.92
CA GLY A 43 5.00 20.52 13.67
C GLY A 43 5.58 19.67 12.54
N ALA A 44 5.94 18.43 12.78
CA ALA A 44 6.31 17.52 11.71
C ALA A 44 5.10 17.24 10.79
N LYS A 45 5.39 16.96 9.51
CA LYS A 45 4.38 16.41 8.59
C LYS A 45 4.17 14.93 8.94
N SER A 46 2.99 14.39 8.67
CA SER A 46 2.72 12.96 8.83
C SER A 46 2.43 12.27 7.51
N ILE A 47 2.75 10.98 7.42
CA ILE A 47 2.37 10.12 6.31
C ILE A 47 1.86 8.78 6.83
N VAL A 48 0.74 8.33 6.24
CA VAL A 48 0.23 6.97 6.40
C VAL A 48 0.63 6.17 5.16
N LEU A 49 1.27 5.02 5.34
CA LEU A 49 1.73 4.14 4.25
C LEU A 49 1.08 2.77 4.36
N VAL A 50 0.24 2.42 3.37
CA VAL A 50 -0.63 1.24 3.38
C VAL A 50 -0.07 0.17 2.46
N HIS A 51 0.16 -1.03 2.98
CA HIS A 51 0.70 -2.17 2.23
C HIS A 51 -0.31 -2.78 1.24
N GLY A 52 0.20 -3.65 0.36
CA GLY A 52 -0.60 -4.35 -0.65
C GLY A 52 -1.36 -5.55 -0.09
N LEU A 53 -2.19 -6.16 -0.94
CA LEU A 53 -2.89 -7.39 -0.64
C LEU A 53 -1.90 -8.53 -0.47
N THR A 54 -2.15 -9.40 0.48
CA THR A 54 -1.25 -10.48 0.94
C THR A 54 0.04 -10.02 1.63
N ASP A 55 0.43 -8.75 1.49
CA ASP A 55 1.64 -8.15 2.04
C ASP A 55 1.50 -7.81 3.53
N SER A 56 2.49 -7.11 4.04
CA SER A 56 2.50 -6.55 5.40
C SER A 56 3.19 -5.17 5.39
N PRO A 57 3.19 -4.43 6.50
CA PRO A 57 3.91 -3.18 6.66
C PRO A 57 5.40 -3.25 6.29
N TYR A 58 6.01 -4.43 6.33
CA TYR A 58 7.41 -4.65 5.96
C TYR A 58 7.74 -4.08 4.58
N PHE A 59 6.88 -4.29 3.59
CA PHE A 59 7.13 -3.86 2.21
C PHE A 59 7.30 -2.35 2.07
N LEU A 60 6.69 -1.56 2.94
CA LEU A 60 6.81 -0.10 2.92
C LEU A 60 7.76 0.47 3.98
N THR A 61 8.46 -0.40 4.71
CA THR A 61 9.35 0.04 5.80
C THR A 61 10.50 0.91 5.27
N ALA A 62 11.17 0.51 4.19
CA ALA A 62 12.28 1.28 3.63
C ALA A 62 11.85 2.67 3.13
N ILE A 63 10.68 2.76 2.52
CA ILE A 63 10.06 4.06 2.13
C ILE A 63 9.73 4.87 3.39
N GLY A 64 9.07 4.25 4.39
CA GLY A 64 8.74 4.91 5.64
C GLY A 64 9.96 5.43 6.37
N GLU A 65 11.03 4.64 6.45
CA GLU A 65 12.29 5.08 7.05
C GLU A 65 12.91 6.26 6.30
N TYR A 66 12.82 6.29 4.97
CA TYR A 66 13.30 7.43 4.21
C TYR A 66 12.49 8.69 4.52
N PHE A 67 11.15 8.59 4.55
CA PHE A 67 10.29 9.71 4.95
C PHE A 67 10.62 10.20 6.37
N PHE A 68 10.85 9.28 7.29
CA PHE A 68 11.20 9.63 8.67
C PHE A 68 12.57 10.28 8.76
N LYS A 69 13.62 9.60 8.27
CA LYS A 69 15.02 10.01 8.47
C LYS A 69 15.44 11.20 7.59
N ASN A 70 14.93 11.28 6.36
CA ASN A 70 15.40 12.23 5.35
C ASN A 70 14.42 13.38 5.08
N LEU A 71 13.12 13.18 5.29
CA LEU A 71 12.10 14.18 4.95
C LEU A 71 11.39 14.77 6.19
N GLY A 72 11.69 14.28 7.39
CA GLY A 72 11.16 14.79 8.65
C GLY A 72 9.66 14.50 8.87
N TYR A 73 9.15 13.42 8.29
CA TYR A 73 7.77 13.00 8.52
C TYR A 73 7.65 12.08 9.73
N ASN A 74 6.54 12.20 10.47
CA ASN A 74 6.04 11.11 11.26
C ASN A 74 5.42 10.07 10.33
N VAL A 75 5.65 8.79 10.59
CA VAL A 75 5.26 7.69 9.68
C VAL A 75 4.42 6.67 10.42
N TYR A 76 3.31 6.28 9.79
CA TYR A 76 2.35 5.31 10.29
C TYR A 76 2.11 4.23 9.25
N LEU A 77 2.45 2.98 9.57
CA LEU A 77 2.26 1.82 8.71
C LEU A 77 1.23 0.89 9.36
N PRO A 78 -0.07 1.04 9.04
CA PRO A 78 -1.10 0.14 9.55
C PRO A 78 -0.95 -1.28 9.00
N LEU A 79 -1.36 -2.26 9.80
CA LEU A 79 -1.61 -3.62 9.37
C LEU A 79 -3.07 -3.74 8.95
N LEU A 80 -3.33 -4.20 7.74
CA LEU A 80 -4.70 -4.43 7.28
C LEU A 80 -5.29 -5.71 7.90
N HIS A 81 -6.58 -5.69 8.10
CA HIS A 81 -7.38 -6.80 8.62
C HIS A 81 -7.04 -8.13 7.94
N PHE A 82 -6.74 -9.17 8.74
CA PHE A 82 -6.32 -10.50 8.31
C PHE A 82 -5.00 -10.57 7.51
N HIS A 83 -4.09 -9.64 7.69
CA HIS A 83 -2.77 -9.69 7.08
C HIS A 83 -1.67 -9.99 8.11
N GLY A 84 -0.53 -10.52 7.65
CA GLY A 84 0.68 -10.69 8.44
C GLY A 84 0.61 -11.72 9.57
N LEU A 85 -0.41 -12.57 9.64
CA LEU A 85 -0.60 -13.55 10.72
C LEU A 85 0.27 -14.80 10.54
N LYS A 86 0.64 -15.44 11.65
CA LYS A 86 1.36 -16.72 11.68
C LYS A 86 0.47 -17.90 11.30
N GLU A 87 -0.75 -17.90 11.82
CA GLU A 87 -1.73 -18.91 11.52
C GLU A 87 -2.43 -18.63 10.19
N PRO A 88 -2.69 -19.66 9.39
CA PRO A 88 -3.25 -19.52 8.05
C PRO A 88 -4.77 -19.33 8.04
N GLN A 89 -5.33 -18.56 8.97
CA GLN A 89 -6.72 -18.12 8.85
C GLN A 89 -6.89 -17.18 7.65
N GLY A 90 -5.77 -16.60 7.23
CA GLY A 90 -5.65 -15.84 6.01
C GLY A 90 -6.67 -14.74 5.92
N MET A 91 -7.33 -14.69 4.77
CA MET A 91 -8.33 -13.66 4.46
C MET A 91 -9.75 -14.19 4.50
N GLU A 92 -9.98 -15.40 5.01
CA GLU A 92 -11.32 -15.93 5.17
C GLU A 92 -12.15 -15.01 6.09
N GLY A 93 -13.32 -14.61 5.62
CA GLY A 93 -14.19 -13.69 6.33
C GLY A 93 -13.74 -12.23 6.37
N VAL A 94 -12.66 -11.86 5.69
CA VAL A 94 -12.19 -10.46 5.59
C VAL A 94 -13.28 -9.54 5.03
N LYS A 95 -13.29 -8.28 5.49
CA LYS A 95 -14.25 -7.27 5.05
C LYS A 95 -13.55 -5.97 4.67
N LEU A 96 -13.88 -5.42 3.52
CA LEU A 96 -13.37 -4.14 3.03
C LEU A 96 -13.59 -3.00 4.04
N LYS A 97 -14.71 -3.01 4.75
CA LYS A 97 -14.99 -2.01 5.79
C LYS A 97 -13.92 -1.98 6.89
N GLU A 98 -13.34 -3.15 7.21
CA GLU A 98 -12.28 -3.23 8.23
C GLU A 98 -10.94 -2.72 7.67
N TRP A 99 -10.61 -3.00 6.41
CA TRP A 99 -9.45 -2.38 5.77
C TRP A 99 -9.54 -0.86 5.78
N LYS A 100 -10.72 -0.31 5.40
CA LYS A 100 -10.97 1.13 5.47
C LYS A 100 -10.82 1.66 6.90
N ALA A 101 -11.38 0.95 7.88
CA ALA A 101 -11.27 1.31 9.29
C ALA A 101 -9.82 1.29 9.82
N ASN A 102 -8.99 0.33 9.37
CA ASN A 102 -7.57 0.30 9.71
C ASN A 102 -6.83 1.55 9.18
N VAL A 103 -7.14 1.94 7.93
CA VAL A 103 -6.54 3.13 7.32
C VAL A 103 -7.05 4.41 7.99
N ASP A 104 -8.35 4.52 8.22
CA ASP A 104 -8.95 5.68 8.89
C ASP A 104 -8.40 5.86 10.31
N PHE A 105 -8.23 4.77 11.06
CA PHE A 105 -7.58 4.83 12.37
C PHE A 105 -6.15 5.40 12.28
N ALA A 106 -5.34 4.91 11.32
CA ALA A 106 -3.99 5.42 11.12
C ALA A 106 -3.99 6.92 10.75
N VAL A 107 -4.97 7.37 9.95
CA VAL A 107 -5.14 8.78 9.60
C VAL A 107 -5.54 9.61 10.82
N GLU A 108 -6.42 9.11 11.69
CA GLU A 108 -6.80 9.78 12.93
C GLU A 108 -5.58 10.00 13.83
N VAL A 109 -4.76 8.96 14.05
CA VAL A 109 -3.54 9.05 14.85
C VAL A 109 -2.55 10.05 14.23
N ALA A 110 -2.34 9.99 12.91
CA ALA A 110 -1.48 10.90 12.18
C ALA A 110 -1.95 12.37 12.27
N ALA A 111 -3.27 12.60 12.14
CA ALA A 111 -3.87 13.93 12.20
C ALA A 111 -3.86 14.53 13.62
N ALA A 112 -3.91 13.71 14.65
CA ALA A 112 -3.73 14.16 16.03
C ALA A 112 -2.31 14.71 16.30
N LYS A 113 -1.33 14.27 15.47
CA LYS A 113 0.08 14.66 15.62
C LYS A 113 0.50 15.80 14.69
N SER A 114 -0.14 15.94 13.52
CA SER A 114 0.30 16.86 12.47
C SER A 114 -0.88 17.48 11.73
N ALA A 115 -0.79 18.76 11.42
CA ALA A 115 -1.78 19.46 10.59
C ALA A 115 -1.72 19.05 9.12
N LYS A 116 -0.55 18.59 8.62
CA LYS A 116 -0.35 18.12 7.25
C LYS A 116 -0.19 16.61 7.23
N VAL A 117 -1.22 15.90 6.78
CA VAL A 117 -1.22 14.44 6.65
C VAL A 117 -1.21 14.05 5.19
N SER A 118 -0.18 13.34 4.79
CA SER A 118 -0.05 12.65 3.49
C SER A 118 -0.47 11.19 3.64
N ILE A 119 -0.81 10.57 2.52
CA ILE A 119 -1.14 9.14 2.49
C ILE A 119 -0.54 8.49 1.24
N GLY A 120 -0.19 7.23 1.33
CA GLY A 120 0.27 6.47 0.18
C GLY A 120 0.22 4.98 0.41
N GLY A 121 0.49 4.21 -0.64
CA GLY A 121 0.50 2.76 -0.49
C GLY A 121 0.85 2.00 -1.76
N LEU A 122 1.11 0.71 -1.54
CA LEU A 122 1.42 -0.27 -2.58
C LEU A 122 0.14 -0.97 -3.02
N SER A 123 -0.09 -1.11 -4.33
CA SER A 123 -1.14 -1.97 -4.88
C SER A 123 -2.52 -1.65 -4.27
N THR A 124 -3.15 -2.60 -3.59
CA THR A 124 -4.39 -2.42 -2.82
C THR A 124 -4.28 -1.28 -1.80
N GLY A 125 -3.12 -1.14 -1.15
CA GLY A 125 -2.85 -0.02 -0.26
C GLY A 125 -2.88 1.32 -0.98
N GLY A 126 -2.40 1.38 -2.23
CA GLY A 126 -2.53 2.56 -3.09
C GLY A 126 -3.99 2.88 -3.44
N THR A 127 -4.79 1.86 -3.72
CA THR A 127 -6.23 1.98 -3.99
C THR A 127 -6.97 2.52 -2.76
N LEU A 128 -6.70 1.97 -1.56
CA LEU A 128 -7.22 2.45 -0.29
C LEU A 128 -6.78 3.89 -0.02
N SER A 129 -5.52 4.22 -0.30
CA SER A 129 -4.96 5.55 -0.11
C SER A 129 -5.64 6.59 -1.01
N PHE A 130 -5.88 6.28 -2.28
CA PHE A 130 -6.64 7.16 -3.18
C PHE A 130 -8.07 7.35 -2.66
N TYR A 131 -8.78 6.27 -2.31
CA TYR A 131 -10.12 6.36 -1.75
C TYR A 131 -10.15 7.25 -0.51
N THR A 132 -9.26 7.01 0.44
CA THR A 132 -9.19 7.77 1.69
C THR A 132 -8.86 9.24 1.42
N SER A 133 -7.97 9.54 0.48
CA SER A 133 -7.60 10.92 0.11
C SER A 133 -8.79 11.72 -0.43
N VAL A 134 -9.73 11.04 -1.12
CA VAL A 134 -10.95 11.68 -1.64
C VAL A 134 -12.04 11.83 -0.56
N LYS A 135 -12.11 10.88 0.38
CA LYS A 135 -13.20 10.80 1.35
C LYS A 135 -12.89 11.44 2.71
N ASN A 136 -11.64 11.39 3.14
CA ASN A 136 -11.21 11.86 4.46
C ASN A 136 -10.53 13.23 4.36
N LYS A 137 -11.19 14.27 4.86
CA LYS A 137 -10.71 15.66 4.81
C LYS A 137 -9.44 15.92 5.63
N LYS A 138 -9.02 14.98 6.49
CA LYS A 138 -7.77 15.08 7.25
C LYS A 138 -6.55 14.84 6.37
N ILE A 139 -6.71 14.23 5.19
CA ILE A 139 -5.64 14.10 4.21
C ILE A 139 -5.47 15.43 3.47
N THR A 140 -4.53 16.25 3.95
CA THR A 140 -4.24 17.59 3.43
C THR A 140 -2.92 17.65 2.67
N GLY A 141 -2.13 16.58 2.74
CA GLY A 141 -0.82 16.45 2.10
C GLY A 141 -0.86 15.79 0.72
N THR A 142 0.24 15.17 0.35
CA THR A 142 0.44 14.49 -0.95
C THR A 142 -0.07 13.05 -0.91
N LEU A 143 -0.65 12.60 -2.02
CA LEU A 143 -0.99 11.19 -2.27
C LEU A 143 0.18 10.51 -2.97
N TYR A 144 0.69 9.42 -2.40
CA TYR A 144 1.78 8.61 -2.95
C TYR A 144 1.28 7.24 -3.40
N LEU A 145 1.41 6.93 -4.68
CA LEU A 145 0.89 5.69 -5.29
C LEU A 145 2.06 4.85 -5.82
N PHE A 146 2.23 3.66 -5.29
CA PHE A 146 3.25 2.70 -5.71
C PHE A 146 2.56 1.49 -6.34
N SER A 147 2.69 1.30 -7.65
CA SER A 147 1.99 0.24 -8.40
C SER A 147 0.51 0.10 -7.97
N ALA A 148 -0.18 1.23 -7.76
CA ALA A 148 -1.53 1.23 -7.21
C ALA A 148 -2.51 0.55 -8.16
N ALA A 149 -3.34 -0.35 -7.62
CA ALA A 149 -4.36 -1.08 -8.36
C ALA A 149 -5.63 -0.22 -8.56
N LEU A 150 -5.53 0.88 -9.31
CA LEU A 150 -6.64 1.79 -9.58
C LEU A 150 -7.55 1.31 -10.71
N ASP A 151 -7.01 0.54 -11.64
CA ASP A 151 -7.75 -0.09 -12.72
C ASP A 151 -7.43 -1.59 -12.79
N LEU A 152 -8.45 -2.37 -13.03
CA LEU A 152 -8.36 -3.80 -13.39
C LEU A 152 -8.63 -3.98 -14.88
N ALA A 153 -7.98 -3.19 -15.71
CA ALA A 153 -7.98 -3.22 -17.16
C ALA A 153 -9.31 -3.03 -17.92
N GLY A 154 -9.24 -2.12 -18.77
CA GLY A 154 -10.17 -1.86 -19.83
C GLY A 154 -10.74 -0.47 -19.76
N GLY A 155 -9.95 0.51 -20.14
CA GLY A 155 -10.24 1.94 -20.24
C GLY A 155 -11.71 2.31 -20.46
N ILE A 156 -12.05 3.51 -20.18
CA ILE A 156 -13.37 4.13 -20.38
C ILE A 156 -14.00 3.64 -21.71
N GLY A 157 -14.84 2.58 -21.65
CA GLY A 157 -15.63 2.12 -22.82
C GLY A 157 -15.53 0.66 -23.22
N GLY A 158 -14.74 -0.19 -22.59
CA GLY A 158 -14.58 -1.61 -23.01
C GLY A 158 -15.44 -2.59 -22.22
N LEU A 159 -15.94 -3.62 -22.90
CA LEU A 159 -16.65 -4.83 -22.47
C LEU A 159 -16.38 -5.29 -21.02
N VAL A 160 -17.20 -4.79 -20.11
CA VAL A 160 -16.91 -4.68 -18.66
C VAL A 160 -16.94 -6.01 -17.89
N GLY A 161 -17.53 -7.08 -18.46
CA GLY A 161 -17.74 -8.35 -17.75
C GLY A 161 -16.56 -9.32 -17.89
N GLU A 162 -16.23 -9.70 -19.11
CA GLU A 162 -15.25 -10.77 -19.39
C GLU A 162 -13.80 -10.33 -19.14
N LEU A 163 -13.49 -9.05 -19.34
CA LEU A 163 -12.16 -8.52 -19.14
C LEU A 163 -11.84 -8.36 -17.64
N LYS A 164 -12.85 -7.98 -16.83
CA LYS A 164 -12.73 -7.99 -15.35
C LYS A 164 -12.46 -9.38 -14.79
N GLU A 165 -13.14 -10.40 -15.28
CA GLU A 165 -12.87 -11.80 -14.89
C GLU A 165 -11.48 -12.24 -15.34
N ARG A 166 -11.07 -11.87 -16.54
CA ARG A 166 -9.76 -12.24 -17.09
C ARG A 166 -8.62 -11.57 -16.32
N LEU A 167 -8.79 -10.33 -15.86
CA LEU A 167 -7.79 -9.63 -15.06
C LEU A 167 -7.78 -10.05 -13.60
N LEU A 168 -8.95 -10.26 -13.01
CA LEU A 168 -9.03 -10.98 -11.75
C LEU A 168 -8.30 -12.32 -11.87
N ARG A 169 -8.47 -13.05 -12.96
CA ARG A 169 -7.74 -14.29 -13.22
C ARG A 169 -6.24 -14.08 -13.45
N THR A 170 -5.80 -13.03 -14.14
CA THR A 170 -4.37 -12.76 -14.37
C THR A 170 -3.70 -12.19 -13.14
N PHE A 171 -4.35 -11.25 -12.44
CA PHE A 171 -3.91 -10.73 -11.14
C PHE A 171 -3.89 -11.82 -10.06
N MET A 172 -4.75 -12.82 -10.20
CA MET A 172 -4.98 -13.86 -9.22
C MET A 172 -4.44 -15.23 -9.63
N ALA A 173 -4.09 -15.45 -10.91
CA ALA A 173 -3.60 -16.75 -11.37
C ALA A 173 -2.31 -17.15 -10.64
N ASP A 174 -1.42 -16.18 -10.40
CA ASP A 174 -0.19 -16.42 -9.64
C ASP A 174 -0.44 -16.46 -8.11
N VAL A 175 -1.59 -15.97 -7.63
CA VAL A 175 -1.92 -15.80 -6.21
C VAL A 175 -3.02 -16.77 -5.75
N LEU A 176 -3.82 -17.32 -6.67
CA LEU A 176 -4.92 -18.27 -6.42
C LEU A 176 -4.55 -19.73 -6.68
N ASP A 177 -3.29 -20.09 -6.50
CA ASP A 177 -2.91 -21.49 -6.52
C ASP A 177 -3.45 -22.16 -5.24
N ASN A 178 -4.58 -22.87 -5.38
CA ASN A 178 -5.27 -23.52 -4.26
C ASN A 178 -4.46 -24.64 -3.60
N ASP A 179 -3.41 -25.14 -4.29
CA ASP A 179 -2.57 -26.22 -3.79
C ASP A 179 -1.40 -25.70 -2.93
N LYS A 180 -1.15 -24.37 -2.91
CA LYS A 180 -0.11 -23.78 -2.07
C LYS A 180 -0.63 -23.40 -0.69
N PRO A 181 0.19 -23.59 0.36
CA PRO A 181 -0.16 -23.10 1.71
C PRO A 181 -0.28 -21.57 1.68
N LEU A 182 -1.15 -21.00 2.53
CA LEU A 182 -1.30 -19.55 2.63
C LEU A 182 0.01 -18.87 3.04
N ILE A 183 0.72 -19.46 4.01
CA ILE A 183 2.06 -19.04 4.42
C ILE A 183 3.06 -19.87 3.63
N GLY A 184 3.82 -19.21 2.75
CA GLY A 184 4.90 -19.80 1.97
C GLY A 184 6.28 -19.41 2.50
N ALA A 185 7.28 -19.50 1.64
CA ALA A 185 8.66 -19.21 1.97
C ALA A 185 8.95 -17.71 2.22
N ASN A 186 8.09 -16.79 1.72
CA ASN A 186 8.25 -15.36 1.97
C ASN A 186 7.84 -15.02 3.41
N PRO A 187 8.76 -14.50 4.25
CA PRO A 187 8.45 -14.23 5.66
C PRO A 187 7.45 -13.08 5.86
N TYR A 188 7.22 -12.21 4.87
CA TYR A 188 6.51 -10.95 5.03
C TYR A 188 5.20 -10.84 4.25
N ARG A 189 4.84 -11.88 3.49
CA ARG A 189 3.58 -11.93 2.74
C ARG A 189 3.00 -13.34 2.69
N TYR A 190 1.70 -13.44 2.40
CA TYR A 190 1.08 -14.71 2.07
C TYR A 190 1.45 -15.13 0.64
N CYS A 191 1.62 -16.42 0.39
CA CYS A 191 1.96 -16.91 -0.95
C CYS A 191 0.72 -17.01 -1.86
N ARG A 192 -0.49 -16.97 -1.29
CA ARG A 192 -1.76 -16.96 -2.03
C ARG A 192 -2.77 -16.03 -1.36
N MET A 193 -3.86 -15.75 -2.06
CA MET A 193 -4.98 -14.95 -1.58
C MET A 193 -6.24 -15.81 -1.54
N ASP A 194 -6.99 -15.71 -0.44
CA ASP A 194 -8.31 -16.31 -0.35
C ASP A 194 -9.35 -15.56 -1.20
N MET A 195 -10.39 -16.28 -1.65
CA MET A 195 -11.46 -15.70 -2.47
C MET A 195 -12.19 -14.53 -1.82
N ASP A 196 -12.24 -14.50 -0.47
CA ASP A 196 -12.82 -13.36 0.25
C ASP A 196 -11.96 -12.12 0.10
N GLY A 197 -10.63 -12.24 0.18
CA GLY A 197 -9.71 -11.14 -0.09
C GLY A 197 -9.86 -10.59 -1.51
N ALA A 198 -9.95 -11.49 -2.49
CA ALA A 198 -10.19 -11.13 -3.90
C ALA A 198 -11.50 -10.37 -4.11
N ARG A 199 -12.57 -10.83 -3.46
CA ARG A 199 -13.89 -10.20 -3.53
C ARG A 199 -13.87 -8.79 -2.93
N GLU A 200 -13.22 -8.60 -1.79
CA GLU A 200 -13.14 -7.30 -1.13
C GLU A 200 -12.26 -6.32 -1.92
N LEU A 201 -11.17 -6.80 -2.52
CA LEU A 201 -10.37 -5.99 -3.46
C LEU A 201 -11.19 -5.55 -4.67
N SER A 202 -11.95 -6.46 -5.29
CA SER A 202 -12.84 -6.13 -6.42
C SER A 202 -13.84 -5.03 -6.08
N LYS A 203 -14.44 -5.08 -4.87
CA LYS A 203 -15.34 -4.02 -4.40
C LYS A 203 -14.60 -2.69 -4.28
N MET A 204 -13.39 -2.71 -3.71
CA MET A 204 -12.56 -1.52 -3.52
C MET A 204 -12.23 -0.84 -4.85
N ILE A 205 -11.79 -1.63 -5.84
CA ILE A 205 -11.45 -1.10 -7.17
C ILE A 205 -12.68 -0.51 -7.86
N LYS A 206 -13.85 -1.16 -7.74
CA LYS A 206 -15.10 -0.62 -8.29
C LYS A 206 -15.49 0.72 -7.64
N GLU A 207 -15.28 0.86 -6.34
CA GLU A 207 -15.53 2.14 -5.65
C GLU A 207 -14.56 3.23 -6.11
N THR A 208 -13.27 2.92 -6.27
CA THR A 208 -12.27 3.89 -6.74
C THR A 208 -12.46 4.27 -8.19
N ASP A 209 -12.80 3.34 -9.08
CA ASP A 209 -13.18 3.62 -10.47
C ASP A 209 -14.36 4.61 -10.52
N THR A 210 -15.38 4.37 -9.68
CA THR A 210 -16.52 5.28 -9.56
C THR A 210 -16.10 6.68 -9.09
N LEU A 211 -15.11 6.78 -8.19
CA LEU A 211 -14.60 8.06 -7.73
C LEU A 211 -13.77 8.78 -8.81
N ILE A 212 -12.92 8.06 -9.54
CA ILE A 212 -12.11 8.63 -10.62
C ILE A 212 -13.02 9.22 -11.71
N LYS A 213 -14.09 8.50 -12.09
CA LYS A 213 -15.09 8.96 -13.07
C LYS A 213 -15.87 10.21 -12.66
N GLN A 214 -15.87 10.58 -11.37
CA GLN A 214 -16.46 11.85 -10.92
C GLN A 214 -15.59 13.07 -11.27
N PHE A 215 -14.30 12.85 -11.53
CA PHE A 215 -13.40 13.91 -11.96
C PHE A 215 -13.46 14.06 -13.49
N ASN A 216 -13.41 15.31 -13.95
CA ASN A 216 -13.50 15.68 -15.35
C ASN A 216 -12.97 17.13 -15.50
N PRO A 217 -12.87 17.71 -16.71
CA PRO A 217 -12.37 19.07 -16.90
C PRO A 217 -13.06 20.17 -16.08
N LYS A 218 -14.30 19.93 -15.61
CA LYS A 218 -15.05 20.87 -14.74
C LYS A 218 -14.81 20.63 -13.26
N LYS A 219 -14.33 19.42 -12.89
CA LYS A 219 -14.06 18.99 -11.51
C LYS A 219 -12.76 18.21 -11.48
N ILE A 220 -11.64 18.92 -11.53
CA ILE A 220 -10.29 18.34 -11.58
C ILE A 220 -9.88 17.82 -10.20
N PHE A 221 -9.17 16.69 -10.16
CA PHE A 221 -8.52 16.21 -8.95
C PHE A 221 -7.33 17.10 -8.60
N SER A 222 -7.43 17.88 -7.54
CA SER A 222 -6.50 18.98 -7.23
C SER A 222 -5.43 18.63 -6.21
N GLN A 223 -5.50 17.46 -5.58
CA GLN A 223 -4.50 17.01 -4.62
C GLN A 223 -3.16 16.74 -5.33
N ARG A 224 -2.03 17.04 -4.66
CA ARG A 224 -0.71 16.67 -5.19
C ARG A 224 -0.57 15.15 -5.18
N VAL A 225 -0.10 14.59 -6.29
CA VAL A 225 0.11 13.15 -6.46
C VAL A 225 1.57 12.88 -6.86
N PHE A 226 2.16 11.90 -6.23
CA PHE A 226 3.32 11.18 -6.74
C PHE A 226 2.88 9.76 -7.07
N ALA A 227 3.12 9.32 -8.28
CA ALA A 227 2.85 7.94 -8.68
C ALA A 227 4.15 7.30 -9.20
N ALA A 228 4.47 6.10 -8.74
CA ALA A 228 5.53 5.27 -9.29
C ALA A 228 4.92 3.96 -9.82
N HIS A 229 5.33 3.57 -11.03
CA HIS A 229 4.85 2.34 -11.67
C HIS A 229 5.87 1.79 -12.65
N SER A 230 6.00 0.46 -12.71
CA SER A 230 6.87 -0.23 -13.66
C SER A 230 6.09 -0.69 -14.88
N GLU A 231 6.65 -0.47 -16.07
CA GLU A 231 6.10 -1.02 -17.31
C GLU A 231 6.22 -2.56 -17.40
N SER A 232 6.99 -3.17 -16.50
CA SER A 232 7.10 -4.62 -16.32
C SER A 232 6.11 -5.19 -15.32
N ASP A 233 5.29 -4.34 -14.70
CA ASP A 233 4.27 -4.79 -13.75
C ASP A 233 3.15 -5.52 -14.51
N THR A 234 3.00 -6.82 -14.22
CA THR A 234 1.94 -7.67 -14.79
C THR A 234 0.75 -7.85 -13.86
N THR A 235 0.82 -7.25 -12.67
CA THR A 235 -0.19 -7.39 -11.61
C THR A 235 -1.17 -6.22 -11.59
N ALA A 236 -0.66 -4.99 -11.52
CA ALA A 236 -1.48 -3.79 -11.62
C ALA A 236 -1.29 -3.12 -12.99
N ASN A 237 -2.38 -2.65 -13.59
CA ASN A 237 -2.29 -1.99 -14.89
C ASN A 237 -1.89 -0.52 -14.71
N ILE A 238 -0.86 -0.10 -15.43
CA ILE A 238 -0.37 1.28 -15.45
C ILE A 238 -1.43 2.27 -15.93
N THR A 239 -2.41 1.82 -16.73
CA THR A 239 -3.50 2.64 -17.26
C THR A 239 -4.32 3.31 -16.18
N GLY A 240 -4.52 2.66 -15.02
CA GLY A 240 -5.22 3.28 -13.89
C GLY A 240 -4.53 4.53 -13.36
N ILE A 241 -3.19 4.54 -13.37
CA ILE A 241 -2.40 5.73 -13.01
C ILE A 241 -2.51 6.80 -14.10
N GLU A 242 -2.45 6.40 -15.36
CA GLU A 242 -2.59 7.31 -16.51
C GLU A 242 -3.98 7.97 -16.56
N ASP A 243 -5.03 7.23 -16.22
CA ASP A 243 -6.38 7.78 -16.16
C ASP A 243 -6.55 8.76 -14.99
N LEU A 244 -5.96 8.48 -13.83
CA LEU A 244 -5.92 9.45 -12.74
C LEU A 244 -5.11 10.69 -13.13
N GLN A 245 -3.99 10.54 -13.85
CA GLN A 245 -3.18 11.67 -14.35
C GLN A 245 -3.99 12.58 -15.27
N LYS A 246 -4.78 12.02 -16.20
CA LYS A 246 -5.62 12.78 -17.15
C LYS A 246 -6.65 13.69 -16.45
N VAL A 247 -7.11 13.31 -15.27
CA VAL A 247 -8.11 14.06 -14.49
C VAL A 247 -7.50 14.89 -13.36
N SER A 248 -6.17 14.87 -13.22
CA SER A 248 -5.42 15.62 -12.21
C SER A 248 -4.87 16.93 -12.76
N LEU A 249 -4.52 17.87 -11.86
CA LEU A 249 -3.79 19.08 -12.25
C LEU A 249 -2.37 18.69 -12.71
N PRO A 250 -1.94 19.08 -13.93
CA PRO A 250 -0.64 18.68 -14.49
C PRO A 250 0.56 19.09 -13.63
N ASP A 251 0.52 20.27 -13.02
CA ASP A 251 1.57 20.83 -12.15
C ASP A 251 1.61 20.18 -10.76
N ARG A 252 0.61 19.35 -10.45
CA ARG A 252 0.48 18.62 -9.18
C ARG A 252 0.60 17.12 -9.31
N PHE A 253 0.88 16.59 -10.50
CA PHE A 253 1.04 15.16 -10.74
C PHE A 253 2.47 14.85 -11.19
N THR A 254 3.21 14.12 -10.38
CA THR A 254 4.54 13.60 -10.71
C THR A 254 4.44 12.11 -10.96
N PHE A 255 4.81 11.67 -12.16
CA PHE A 255 4.81 10.25 -12.53
C PHE A 255 6.24 9.73 -12.71
N PHE A 256 6.68 8.88 -11.79
CA PHE A 256 7.93 8.13 -11.87
C PHE A 256 7.68 6.79 -12.57
N ARG A 257 7.90 6.77 -13.88
CA ARG A 257 7.71 5.59 -14.72
C ARG A 257 9.01 4.83 -14.84
N ILE A 258 9.03 3.54 -14.45
CA ILE A 258 10.18 2.65 -14.61
C ILE A 258 10.05 1.93 -15.93
N PRO A 259 11.02 2.11 -16.86
CA PRO A 259 10.98 1.46 -18.18
C PRO A 259 10.97 -0.06 -18.10
N LYS A 260 10.30 -0.71 -19.05
CA LYS A 260 10.20 -2.17 -19.14
C LYS A 260 11.56 -2.88 -19.11
N ALA A 261 12.58 -2.27 -19.71
CA ALA A 261 13.94 -2.83 -19.76
C ALA A 261 14.61 -3.01 -18.38
N VAL A 262 14.13 -2.27 -17.34
CA VAL A 262 14.65 -2.39 -15.97
C VAL A 262 14.14 -3.66 -15.28
N GLY A 263 12.96 -4.16 -15.67
CA GLY A 263 12.42 -5.43 -15.20
C GLY A 263 11.94 -5.44 -13.75
N VAL A 264 11.48 -4.31 -13.23
CA VAL A 264 10.95 -4.21 -11.85
C VAL A 264 9.57 -4.83 -11.79
N SER A 265 9.39 -5.87 -10.97
CA SER A 265 8.10 -6.50 -10.72
C SER A 265 7.24 -5.68 -9.75
N HIS A 266 5.96 -6.05 -9.66
CA HIS A 266 4.94 -5.34 -8.89
C HIS A 266 5.37 -4.95 -7.47
N ALA A 267 5.62 -5.94 -6.62
CA ALA A 267 5.99 -5.70 -5.22
C ALA A 267 7.44 -5.22 -5.05
N SER A 268 8.32 -5.56 -6.00
CA SER A 268 9.71 -5.11 -6.01
C SER A 268 9.84 -3.60 -6.10
N LEU A 269 8.84 -2.89 -6.65
CA LEU A 269 8.85 -1.43 -6.81
C LEU A 269 9.23 -0.69 -5.53
N VAL A 270 8.76 -1.16 -4.38
CA VAL A 270 8.93 -0.50 -3.08
C VAL A 270 10.10 -1.04 -2.26
N LEU A 271 10.85 -2.02 -2.77
CA LEU A 271 11.91 -2.69 -2.03
C LEU A 271 13.27 -2.03 -2.27
N LYS A 272 13.90 -1.59 -1.20
CA LYS A 272 15.31 -1.17 -1.22
C LYS A 272 16.25 -2.37 -1.26
N ASP A 273 15.92 -3.42 -0.51
CA ASP A 273 16.70 -4.64 -0.40
C ASP A 273 15.87 -5.84 -0.86
N SER A 274 16.54 -6.86 -1.42
CA SER A 274 15.88 -8.09 -1.84
C SER A 274 15.40 -8.91 -0.65
N ILE A 275 14.26 -9.60 -0.80
CA ILE A 275 13.72 -10.51 0.21
C ILE A 275 14.11 -11.94 -0.14
N TYR A 276 14.66 -12.65 0.82
CA TYR A 276 15.03 -14.06 0.72
C TYR A 276 14.11 -14.92 1.59
N ALA A 277 14.05 -16.22 1.30
CA ALA A 277 13.39 -17.17 2.19
C ALA A 277 14.07 -17.17 3.57
N GLY A 278 13.30 -17.38 4.64
CA GLY A 278 13.85 -17.35 6.01
C GLY A 278 14.94 -18.39 6.28
N ASN A 279 15.02 -19.44 5.45
CA ASN A 279 16.03 -20.50 5.49
C ASN A 279 16.94 -20.51 4.26
N ALA A 280 17.02 -19.40 3.50
CA ALA A 280 17.82 -19.30 2.28
C ALA A 280 19.30 -19.51 2.59
N ARG A 281 19.97 -20.27 1.72
CA ARG A 281 21.42 -20.48 1.75
C ARG A 281 22.12 -19.41 0.93
N SER A 282 23.41 -19.21 1.19
CA SER A 282 24.25 -18.32 0.40
C SER A 282 24.22 -18.70 -1.08
N GLY A 283 23.90 -17.73 -1.95
CA GLY A 283 23.81 -17.93 -3.39
C GLY A 283 22.42 -18.33 -3.93
N GLU A 284 21.44 -18.56 -3.06
CA GLU A 284 20.06 -18.75 -3.52
C GLU A 284 19.47 -17.44 -4.06
N PRO A 285 18.64 -17.49 -5.11
CA PRO A 285 18.01 -16.29 -5.66
C PRO A 285 17.00 -15.72 -4.65
N PRO A 286 16.81 -14.40 -4.63
CA PRO A 286 15.79 -13.78 -3.79
C PRO A 286 14.38 -14.16 -4.25
N LEU A 287 13.44 -14.22 -3.31
CA LEU A 287 12.00 -14.35 -3.57
C LEU A 287 11.44 -13.08 -4.20
N GLU A 288 11.92 -11.92 -3.74
CA GLU A 288 11.59 -10.61 -4.31
C GLU A 288 12.90 -9.84 -4.51
N LYS A 289 13.11 -9.30 -5.71
CA LYS A 289 14.30 -8.50 -6.01
C LYS A 289 14.14 -7.06 -5.53
N ALA A 290 15.23 -6.44 -5.12
CA ALA A 290 15.27 -5.00 -4.86
C ALA A 290 14.95 -4.21 -6.14
N ASN A 291 14.39 -3.01 -5.98
CA ASN A 291 14.22 -2.05 -7.06
C ASN A 291 15.56 -1.37 -7.36
N PRO A 292 16.21 -1.60 -8.50
CA PRO A 292 17.47 -0.94 -8.82
C PRO A 292 17.35 0.59 -8.98
N GLN A 293 16.13 1.10 -9.12
CA GLN A 293 15.86 2.55 -9.19
C GLN A 293 15.26 3.08 -7.88
N PHE A 294 15.36 2.37 -6.76
CA PHE A 294 14.80 2.79 -5.49
C PHE A 294 15.28 4.18 -5.07
N ASP A 295 16.58 4.42 -5.07
CA ASP A 295 17.14 5.70 -4.65
C ASP A 295 16.75 6.85 -5.59
N GLN A 296 16.64 6.59 -6.90
CA GLN A 296 16.15 7.57 -7.88
C GLN A 296 14.67 7.91 -7.64
N MET A 297 13.85 6.90 -7.33
CA MET A 297 12.45 7.10 -6.97
C MET A 297 12.33 7.93 -5.68
N MET A 298 13.15 7.64 -4.67
CA MET A 298 13.13 8.41 -3.41
C MET A 298 13.63 9.85 -3.59
N ALA A 299 14.62 10.08 -4.47
CA ALA A 299 15.05 11.43 -4.84
C ALA A 299 13.93 12.22 -5.54
N ALA A 300 13.17 11.58 -6.44
CA ALA A 300 12.01 12.20 -7.07
C ALA A 300 10.88 12.53 -6.07
N ILE A 301 10.67 11.69 -5.06
CA ILE A 301 9.76 11.97 -3.94
C ILE A 301 10.26 13.18 -3.16
N ALA A 302 11.54 13.24 -2.80
CA ALA A 302 12.13 14.33 -2.02
C ALA A 302 11.97 15.70 -2.70
N ALA A 303 12.00 15.73 -4.03
CA ALA A 303 11.83 16.96 -4.80
C ALA A 303 10.42 17.61 -4.68
N ILE A 304 9.41 16.86 -4.21
CA ILE A 304 8.01 17.32 -4.11
C ILE A 304 7.42 17.26 -2.70
N ALA A 305 8.12 16.70 -1.72
CA ALA A 305 7.65 16.38 -0.36
C ALA A 305 7.45 17.61 0.55
#